data_d8a9aa7a39cddaf74f85898141a489f8
#
_entry.id   d8a9aa7a39cddaf74f85898141a489f8
#
_cell.length_a   1.000
_cell.length_b   1.000
_cell.length_c   1.000
_cell.angle_alpha   90.00
_cell.angle_beta   90.00
_cell.angle_gamma   90.00
#
_symmetry.space_group_name_H-M   'P 1'
#
loop_
_entity.id
_entity.type
_entity.pdbx_description
1 polymer ?
#
loop_
_entity_poly.entity_id
_entity_poly.type
_entity_poly.pdbx_seq_one_letter_code
_entity_poly.pdbx_strand_id
1 'polypeptide(L)'
;MRTPHQPESAAPRDVFRHYLGDLVYGANDGIVTTFTVVSGVAGAALSPAVVLILGFVNLLADGFSMGASNFLAIRSSAAAEGHDRGRLEPLLHALATFVSFVVAGGVPLVSYLLP
;
A
#
# COMPACT_ATOMS: atom_id res chain seq x y z
N MET A 1 26.12 -16.62 15.24
CA MET A 1 26.41 -15.26 15.65
C MET A 1 26.54 -14.34 14.46
N ARG A 2 25.80 -13.27 14.48
CA ARG A 2 25.79 -12.35 13.36
C ARG A 2 26.93 -11.38 13.41
N THR A 3 27.62 -11.24 12.29
CA THR A 3 28.59 -10.16 12.15
C THR A 3 27.82 -8.86 11.98
N PRO A 4 28.14 -7.83 12.76
CA PRO A 4 27.38 -6.58 12.73
C PRO A 4 27.62 -5.74 11.50
N HIS A 5 28.51 -6.11 10.64
CA HIS A 5 28.82 -5.30 9.46
C HIS A 5 28.84 -6.15 8.23
N GLN A 6 27.69 -6.28 7.62
CA GLN A 6 27.65 -6.72 6.26
C GLN A 6 27.68 -5.49 5.38
N PRO A 7 28.59 -5.42 4.40
CA PRO A 7 28.51 -4.33 3.46
C PRO A 7 27.20 -4.44 2.71
N GLU A 8 26.45 -3.38 2.82
CA GLU A 8 25.16 -3.27 2.20
C GLU A 8 25.30 -3.14 0.70
N SER A 9 25.71 -4.20 0.05
CA SER A 9 25.49 -4.21 -1.38
C SER A 9 24.02 -4.54 -1.58
N ALA A 10 23.22 -3.52 -1.79
CA ALA A 10 21.80 -3.69 -2.00
C ALA A 10 21.55 -4.36 -3.33
N ALA A 11 21.57 -5.69 -3.34
CA ALA A 11 21.10 -6.44 -4.49
C ALA A 11 19.61 -6.12 -4.67
N PRO A 12 19.09 -6.03 -5.91
CA PRO A 12 17.68 -5.72 -6.14
C PRO A 12 16.72 -6.61 -5.36
N ARG A 13 17.04 -7.89 -5.20
CA ARG A 13 16.18 -8.80 -4.45
C ARG A 13 16.17 -8.51 -2.96
N ASP A 14 17.27 -7.95 -2.42
CA ASP A 14 17.33 -7.59 -1.01
C ASP A 14 16.49 -6.34 -0.75
N VAL A 15 16.50 -5.40 -1.67
CA VAL A 15 15.63 -4.23 -1.62
C VAL A 15 14.17 -4.68 -1.69
N PHE A 16 13.84 -5.59 -2.61
CA PHE A 16 12.51 -6.13 -2.74
C PHE A 16 12.06 -6.81 -1.44
N ARG A 17 12.92 -7.62 -0.84
CA ARG A 17 12.60 -8.29 0.42
C ARG A 17 12.34 -7.31 1.56
N HIS A 18 13.08 -6.23 1.56
CA HIS A 18 12.92 -5.21 2.61
C HIS A 18 11.52 -4.60 2.59
N TYR A 19 10.94 -4.44 1.40
CA TYR A 19 9.61 -3.85 1.25
C TYR A 19 8.51 -4.87 0.98
N LEU A 20 8.85 -6.16 0.99
CA LEU A 20 7.91 -7.21 0.61
C LEU A 20 6.64 -7.19 1.47
N GLY A 21 6.79 -6.99 2.78
CA GLY A 21 5.64 -6.91 3.69
C GLY A 21 4.69 -5.78 3.30
N ASP A 22 5.25 -4.62 2.98
CA ASP A 22 4.45 -3.47 2.56
C ASP A 22 3.74 -3.74 1.24
N LEU A 23 4.45 -4.36 0.30
CA LEU A 23 3.89 -4.67 -1.02
C LEU A 23 2.74 -5.68 -0.91
N VAL A 24 2.94 -6.74 -0.14
CA VAL A 24 1.91 -7.77 0.05
C VAL A 24 0.70 -7.20 0.79
N TYR A 25 0.95 -6.47 1.85
CA TYR A 25 -0.12 -5.86 2.65
C TYR A 25 -0.94 -4.88 1.80
N GLY A 26 -0.25 -3.99 1.10
CA GLY A 26 -0.93 -3.01 0.25
C GLY A 26 -1.71 -3.67 -0.88
N ALA A 27 -1.09 -4.62 -1.57
CA ALA A 27 -1.74 -5.30 -2.69
C ALA A 27 -2.97 -6.08 -2.25
N ASN A 28 -2.83 -6.85 -1.17
CA ASN A 28 -3.95 -7.64 -0.65
C ASN A 28 -5.12 -6.75 -0.26
N ASP A 29 -4.83 -5.69 0.47
CA ASP A 29 -5.86 -4.78 0.94
C ASP A 29 -6.52 -4.04 -0.23
N GLY A 30 -5.73 -3.68 -1.24
CA GLY A 30 -6.26 -3.03 -2.45
C GLY A 30 -7.24 -3.91 -3.20
N ILE A 31 -6.89 -5.18 -3.37
CA ILE A 31 -7.77 -6.14 -4.05
C ILE A 31 -9.06 -6.34 -3.27
N VAL A 32 -8.96 -6.56 -1.96
CA VAL A 32 -10.13 -6.78 -1.10
C VAL A 32 -11.03 -5.54 -1.07
N THR A 33 -10.43 -4.37 -0.94
CA THR A 33 -11.16 -3.11 -0.89
C THR A 33 -11.94 -2.88 -2.20
N THR A 34 -11.28 -3.05 -3.33
CA THR A 34 -11.94 -2.86 -4.63
C THR A 34 -13.03 -3.90 -4.84
N PHE A 35 -12.77 -5.16 -4.48
CA PHE A 35 -13.79 -6.20 -4.57
C PHE A 35 -15.02 -5.83 -3.73
N THR A 36 -14.80 -5.30 -2.55
CA THR A 36 -15.89 -4.88 -1.66
C THR A 36 -16.72 -3.76 -2.28
N VAL A 37 -16.06 -2.77 -2.87
CA VAL A 37 -16.76 -1.66 -3.56
C VAL A 37 -17.58 -2.20 -4.73
N VAL A 38 -16.97 -3.02 -5.57
CA VAL A 38 -17.65 -3.61 -6.73
C VAL A 38 -18.87 -4.40 -6.29
N SER A 39 -18.70 -5.25 -5.29
CA SER A 39 -19.79 -6.07 -4.77
C SER A 39 -20.92 -5.23 -4.19
N GLY A 40 -20.57 -4.18 -3.45
CA GLY A 40 -21.55 -3.29 -2.85
C GLY A 40 -22.38 -2.54 -3.90
N VAL A 41 -21.70 -2.00 -4.90
CA VAL A 41 -22.35 -1.25 -5.98
C VAL A 41 -23.25 -2.19 -6.79
N ALA A 42 -22.76 -3.38 -7.13
CA ALA A 42 -23.55 -4.37 -7.85
C ALA A 42 -24.76 -4.84 -7.05
N GLY A 43 -24.56 -5.09 -5.77
CA GLY A 43 -25.64 -5.51 -4.87
C GLY A 43 -26.71 -4.45 -4.71
N ALA A 44 -26.33 -3.17 -4.79
CA ALA A 44 -27.28 -2.05 -4.71
C ALA A 44 -27.91 -1.73 -6.08
N ALA A 45 -27.56 -2.47 -7.11
CA ALA A 45 -28.04 -2.27 -8.49
C ALA A 45 -27.72 -0.87 -9.02
N LEU A 46 -26.57 -0.33 -8.64
CA LEU A 46 -26.11 0.97 -9.11
C LEU A 46 -25.31 0.80 -10.43
N SER A 47 -25.14 1.91 -11.13
CA SER A 47 -24.47 1.86 -12.45
C SER A 47 -22.96 1.59 -12.31
N PRO A 48 -22.33 1.04 -13.37
CA PRO A 48 -20.87 0.84 -13.37
C PRO A 48 -20.07 2.13 -13.18
N ALA A 49 -20.60 3.28 -13.57
CA ALA A 49 -19.94 4.56 -13.33
C ALA A 49 -19.72 4.81 -11.84
N VAL A 50 -20.63 4.35 -11.00
CA VAL A 50 -20.51 4.49 -9.55
C VAL A 50 -19.33 3.67 -9.05
N VAL A 51 -19.07 2.49 -9.62
CA VAL A 51 -17.91 1.67 -9.28
C VAL A 51 -16.63 2.46 -9.51
N LEU A 52 -16.52 3.11 -10.68
CA LEU A 52 -15.31 3.88 -11.01
C LEU A 52 -15.11 5.04 -10.07
N ILE A 53 -16.17 5.78 -9.79
CA ILE A 53 -16.08 6.96 -8.91
C ILE A 53 -15.73 6.54 -7.48
N LEU A 54 -16.52 5.64 -6.91
CA LEU A 54 -16.30 5.20 -5.54
C LEU A 54 -15.00 4.43 -5.38
N GLY A 55 -14.69 3.57 -6.35
CA GLY A 55 -13.47 2.80 -6.32
C GLY A 55 -12.23 3.69 -6.36
N PHE A 56 -12.22 4.66 -7.26
CA PHE A 56 -11.07 5.56 -7.41
C PHE A 56 -10.89 6.43 -6.17
N VAL A 57 -11.98 7.06 -5.70
CA VAL A 57 -11.93 7.91 -4.51
C VAL A 57 -11.50 7.09 -3.29
N ASN A 58 -12.04 5.88 -3.16
CA ASN A 58 -11.71 5.02 -2.04
C ASN A 58 -10.24 4.59 -2.07
N LEU A 59 -9.72 4.25 -3.25
CA LEU A 59 -8.30 3.89 -3.37
C LEU A 59 -7.38 5.04 -2.96
N LEU A 60 -7.71 6.25 -3.38
CA LEU A 60 -6.88 7.41 -3.03
C LEU A 60 -6.95 7.69 -1.52
N ALA A 61 -8.15 7.70 -0.97
CA ALA A 61 -8.34 8.02 0.45
C ALA A 61 -7.72 6.95 1.35
N ASP A 62 -8.03 5.70 1.09
CA ASP A 62 -7.52 4.59 1.91
C ASP A 62 -6.02 4.39 1.71
N GLY A 63 -5.57 4.52 0.48
CA GLY A 63 -4.13 4.41 0.19
C GLY A 63 -3.34 5.49 0.93
N PHE A 64 -3.83 6.71 0.91
CA PHE A 64 -3.19 7.79 1.65
C PHE A 64 -3.20 7.51 3.16
N SER A 65 -4.34 7.05 3.68
CA SER A 65 -4.45 6.72 5.10
C SER A 65 -3.49 5.63 5.51
N MET A 66 -3.39 4.57 4.70
CA MET A 66 -2.49 3.46 4.97
C MET A 66 -1.03 3.90 4.91
N GLY A 67 -0.67 4.68 3.91
CA GLY A 67 0.69 5.19 3.77
C GLY A 67 1.08 6.09 4.93
N ALA A 68 0.20 7.02 5.29
CA ALA A 68 0.44 7.91 6.41
C ALA A 68 0.55 7.15 7.73
N SER A 69 -0.32 6.17 7.93
CA SER A 69 -0.29 5.35 9.14
C SER A 69 0.99 4.53 9.23
N ASN A 70 1.43 3.96 8.12
CA ASN A 70 2.68 3.20 8.09
C ASN A 70 3.87 4.10 8.41
N PHE A 71 3.91 5.29 7.82
CA PHE A 71 4.94 6.28 8.10
C PHE A 71 4.98 6.62 9.60
N LEU A 72 3.83 6.94 10.17
CA LEU A 72 3.74 7.33 11.57
C LEU A 72 4.09 6.17 12.50
N ALA A 73 3.65 4.96 12.15
CA ALA A 73 3.95 3.77 12.96
C ALA A 73 5.45 3.51 13.03
N ILE A 74 6.14 3.59 11.90
CA ILE A 74 7.59 3.37 11.87
C ILE A 74 8.31 4.44 12.66
N ARG A 75 7.92 5.70 12.50
CA ARG A 75 8.55 6.80 13.23
C ARG A 75 8.28 6.71 14.73
N SER A 76 7.08 6.34 15.12
CA SER A 76 6.72 6.20 16.51
C SER A 76 7.50 5.06 17.18
N SER A 77 7.63 3.93 16.48
CA SER A 77 8.40 2.80 16.99
C SER A 77 9.87 3.16 17.15
N ALA A 78 10.43 3.85 16.16
CA ALA A 78 11.83 4.29 16.23
C ALA A 78 12.05 5.25 17.40
N ALA A 79 11.14 6.17 17.62
CA ALA A 79 11.23 7.13 18.74
C ALA A 79 11.14 6.41 20.07
N ALA A 80 10.24 5.43 20.19
CA ALA A 80 10.07 4.65 21.42
C ALA A 80 11.32 3.84 21.75
N GLU A 81 12.04 3.39 20.72
CA GLU A 81 13.29 2.64 20.89
C GLU A 81 14.52 3.53 21.07
N GLY A 82 14.34 4.83 21.00
CA GLY A 82 15.45 5.77 21.10
C GLY A 82 16.29 5.88 19.83
N HIS A 83 15.78 5.38 18.71
CA HIS A 83 16.46 5.45 17.43
C HIS A 83 15.85 6.53 16.56
N ASP A 84 16.70 7.38 16.02
CA ASP A 84 16.26 8.34 15.01
C ASP A 84 16.64 7.79 13.64
N ARG A 85 15.66 7.26 12.95
CA ARG A 85 15.86 6.72 11.60
C ARG A 85 15.64 7.75 10.50
N GLY A 86 15.41 9.00 10.91
CA GLY A 86 15.10 10.05 9.95
C GLY A 86 13.73 9.84 9.33
N ARG A 87 13.53 10.44 8.15
CA ARG A 87 12.23 10.42 7.48
C ARG A 87 12.22 9.58 6.22
N LEU A 88 13.39 9.28 5.66
CA LEU A 88 13.45 8.64 4.35
C LEU A 88 12.97 7.20 4.40
N GLU A 89 13.47 6.43 5.36
CA GLU A 89 13.09 5.01 5.46
C GLU A 89 11.59 4.84 5.70
N PRO A 90 10.97 5.51 6.71
CA PRO A 90 9.53 5.39 6.88
C PRO A 90 8.75 5.89 5.67
N LEU A 91 9.25 6.92 5.00
CA LEU A 91 8.59 7.43 3.80
C LEU A 91 8.61 6.41 2.67
N LEU A 92 9.72 5.70 2.48
CA LEU A 92 9.82 4.66 1.45
C LEU A 92 8.87 3.49 1.73
N HIS A 93 8.73 3.09 2.99
CA HIS A 93 7.75 2.07 3.37
C HIS A 93 6.33 2.54 3.13
N ALA A 94 6.04 3.80 3.45
CA ALA A 94 4.73 4.38 3.21
C ALA A 94 4.40 4.42 1.72
N LEU A 95 5.37 4.82 0.89
CA LEU A 95 5.18 4.86 -0.55
C LEU A 95 4.99 3.46 -1.13
N ALA A 96 5.76 2.47 -0.66
CA ALA A 96 5.61 1.10 -1.12
C ALA A 96 4.20 0.58 -0.82
N THR A 97 3.69 0.83 0.38
CA THR A 97 2.34 0.43 0.76
C THR A 97 1.31 1.15 -0.10
N PHE A 98 1.43 2.45 -0.23
CA PHE A 98 0.48 3.26 -1.01
C PHE A 98 0.43 2.81 -2.47
N VAL A 99 1.60 2.69 -3.10
CA VAL A 99 1.69 2.34 -4.52
C VAL A 99 1.13 0.94 -4.78
N SER A 100 1.52 -0.05 -3.94
CA SER A 100 1.03 -1.41 -4.13
C SER A 100 -0.49 -1.49 -3.93
N PHE A 101 -1.02 -0.75 -2.97
CA PHE A 101 -2.45 -0.70 -2.72
C PHE A 101 -3.20 -0.12 -3.93
N VAL A 102 -2.74 1.02 -4.44
CA VAL A 102 -3.39 1.70 -5.57
C VAL A 102 -3.28 0.87 -6.84
N VAL A 103 -2.11 0.30 -7.12
CA VAL A 103 -1.90 -0.50 -8.33
C VAL A 103 -2.76 -1.77 -8.29
N ALA A 104 -2.68 -2.53 -7.20
CA ALA A 104 -3.41 -3.78 -7.10
C ALA A 104 -4.93 -3.55 -7.07
N GLY A 105 -5.37 -2.52 -6.33
CA GLY A 105 -6.79 -2.18 -6.27
C GLY A 105 -7.29 -1.55 -7.56
N GLY A 106 -6.42 -0.87 -8.27
CA GLY A 106 -6.77 -0.23 -9.54
C GLY A 106 -6.96 -1.22 -10.69
N VAL A 107 -6.28 -2.37 -10.66
CA VAL A 107 -6.39 -3.36 -11.73
C VAL A 107 -7.84 -3.80 -11.97
N PRO A 108 -8.62 -4.20 -10.95
CA PRO A 108 -10.03 -4.51 -11.18
C PRO A 108 -10.85 -3.33 -11.69
N LEU A 109 -10.52 -2.11 -11.26
CA LEU A 109 -11.24 -0.92 -11.70
C LEU A 109 -11.03 -0.64 -13.18
N VAL A 110 -9.83 -0.92 -13.68
CA VAL A 110 -9.52 -0.71 -15.11
C VAL A 110 -10.45 -1.53 -15.99
N SER A 111 -10.89 -2.70 -15.53
CA SER A 111 -11.80 -3.53 -16.29
C SER A 111 -13.13 -2.84 -16.57
N TYR A 112 -13.52 -1.88 -15.75
CA TYR A 112 -14.76 -1.11 -15.96
C TYR A 112 -14.60 0.02 -16.97
N LEU A 113 -13.36 0.33 -17.35
CA LEU A 113 -13.08 1.30 -18.41
C LEU A 113 -13.09 0.66 -19.79
N LEU A 114 -12.94 -0.66 -19.84
CA LEU A 114 -12.90 -1.39 -21.11
C LEU A 114 -14.30 -1.74 -21.56
N PRO A 115 -14.56 -1.68 -22.88
CA PRO A 115 -15.89 -2.04 -23.40
C PRO A 115 -16.21 -3.51 -23.28
#